data_becec11bd7260854c3cc92f0e9ea6fb8
#
_entry.id   becec11bd7260854c3cc92f0e9ea6fb8
#
_cell.length_a   1.000
_cell.length_b   1.000
_cell.length_c   1.000
_cell.angle_alpha   90.00
_cell.angle_beta   90.00
_cell.angle_gamma   90.00
#
_symmetry.space_group_name_H-M   'P 1'
#
loop_
_entity.id
_entity.type
_entity.pdbx_description
1 polymer ?
#
loop_
_entity_poly.entity_id
_entity_poly.type
_entity_poly.pdbx_seq_one_letter_code
_entity_poly.pdbx_strand_id
1 'polypeptide(L)'
;MSQISKKITILDCTLRDGGYYGNWDFDRSTVKRYLAAMSIAKVDIIEIGFRFLPQKKFLGPFAYSADEYLNSLSLPTNIEVAVMVNARELINYDGGIEKAIRILFSEKKKSPVDIVRIATHSSDFEQCFAIAKMLQILGYRVFLNLMQVSSLDLKDLSDMAQQIENWNCIEVLYFADSFGNMSPESVATIVTTITTKWSGALGIHTHDNKGQALANSINAIEYGVTYIDSTLLGMGRGAGNAKTETLLVEIVERDLGEYYPDALFPLILQDFHLLQNQYNWGPNIYYFLSAVHGIHPTYIQEMLGDERYDTEQILSAISFLKKTGAPFYSLESMLRAISGIAGDECGDWSAKGWAKDKNVLIIGSGPSTKRYIYDLTRYIKREKPIVLCLNINEFVPEELVTAYIACHETRILIESDRYSDLIKPLILPLSRIPKEMRSLLSDANILDYGLRIKEGEFQIFENGCVLDSSLALIYAMSLASMSCAKKILLTGIDGYEKSDPRQQEMVTALERYNRLGGTIPIYAITPTTYPIKQRSIYEPNV
;
A
#
# COMPACT_ATOMS: atom_id res chain seq x y z
N MET A 1 -11.36 -15.65 -45.70
CA MET A 1 -12.44 -14.81 -45.19
C MET A 1 -11.80 -13.55 -44.61
N SER A 2 -11.99 -12.39 -45.24
CA SER A 2 -11.47 -11.11 -44.75
C SER A 2 -12.18 -10.80 -43.44
N GLN A 3 -11.50 -11.00 -42.30
CA GLN A 3 -11.92 -10.38 -41.07
C GLN A 3 -11.88 -8.84 -41.30
N ILE A 4 -13.04 -8.23 -41.34
CA ILE A 4 -13.14 -6.75 -41.18
C ILE A 4 -12.46 -6.47 -39.85
N SER A 5 -11.24 -5.94 -39.89
CA SER A 5 -10.52 -5.52 -38.71
C SER A 5 -11.39 -4.49 -38.00
N LYS A 6 -12.03 -4.90 -36.88
CA LYS A 6 -12.76 -3.93 -36.04
C LYS A 6 -11.72 -2.91 -35.55
N LYS A 7 -12.01 -1.64 -35.72
CA LYS A 7 -11.13 -0.54 -35.22
C LYS A 7 -10.88 -0.75 -33.72
N ILE A 8 -9.63 -0.76 -33.32
CA ILE A 8 -9.24 -0.71 -31.90
C ILE A 8 -9.38 0.74 -31.42
N THR A 9 -9.95 0.91 -30.26
CA THR A 9 -10.16 2.22 -29.61
C THR A 9 -9.31 2.28 -28.35
N ILE A 10 -8.43 3.27 -28.27
CA ILE A 10 -7.55 3.47 -27.12
C ILE A 10 -8.14 4.53 -26.21
N LEU A 11 -8.29 4.15 -24.94
CA LEU A 11 -8.70 5.05 -23.87
C LEU A 11 -7.53 5.28 -22.93
N ASP A 12 -7.02 6.52 -22.89
CA ASP A 12 -6.01 6.89 -21.89
C ASP A 12 -6.70 7.40 -20.62
N CYS A 13 -6.40 6.75 -19.49
CA CYS A 13 -6.95 7.10 -18.19
C CYS A 13 -5.91 7.64 -17.20
N THR A 14 -4.82 8.24 -17.71
CA THR A 14 -3.70 8.76 -16.89
C THR A 14 -4.17 9.71 -15.79
N LEU A 15 -4.98 10.71 -16.11
CA LEU A 15 -5.43 11.71 -15.13
C LEU A 15 -6.42 11.14 -14.12
N ARG A 16 -7.17 10.11 -14.50
CA ARG A 16 -8.10 9.44 -13.58
C ARG A 16 -7.36 8.49 -12.65
N ASP A 17 -6.59 7.55 -13.18
CA ASP A 17 -5.95 6.49 -12.38
C ASP A 17 -4.65 6.96 -11.72
N GLY A 18 -3.88 7.80 -12.39
CA GLY A 18 -2.70 8.44 -11.80
C GLY A 18 -3.02 9.44 -10.70
N GLY A 19 -4.23 9.98 -10.66
CA GLY A 19 -4.66 10.95 -9.66
C GLY A 19 -4.66 10.44 -8.21
N TYR A 20 -4.64 9.15 -7.99
CA TYR A 20 -4.51 8.57 -6.64
C TYR A 20 -3.23 8.99 -5.91
N TYR A 21 -2.15 9.30 -6.62
CA TYR A 21 -0.89 9.76 -6.02
C TYR A 21 -0.92 11.23 -5.59
N GLY A 22 -1.48 12.11 -6.42
CA GLY A 22 -1.49 13.56 -6.22
C GLY A 22 -2.87 14.10 -5.81
N ASN A 23 -3.78 13.28 -5.26
CA ASN A 23 -5.17 13.68 -4.96
C ASN A 23 -5.89 14.32 -6.14
N TRP A 24 -5.61 13.89 -7.38
CA TRP A 24 -6.17 14.44 -8.64
C TRP A 24 -5.85 15.92 -8.87
N ASP A 25 -4.75 16.41 -8.28
CA ASP A 25 -4.28 17.79 -8.43
C ASP A 25 -3.01 17.82 -9.31
N PHE A 26 -3.21 17.82 -10.62
CA PHE A 26 -2.14 17.90 -11.60
C PHE A 26 -1.82 19.34 -11.96
N ASP A 27 -0.55 19.64 -12.18
CA ASP A 27 -0.12 20.95 -12.68
C ASP A 27 -0.79 21.28 -14.01
N ARG A 28 -1.32 22.50 -14.11
CA ARG A 28 -2.08 22.94 -15.28
C ARG A 28 -1.24 22.95 -16.58
N SER A 29 0.05 23.20 -16.48
CA SER A 29 0.95 23.18 -17.63
C SER A 29 1.19 21.76 -18.14
N THR A 30 1.32 20.79 -17.21
CA THR A 30 1.42 19.34 -17.53
C THR A 30 0.13 18.85 -18.18
N VAL A 31 -1.04 19.22 -17.64
CA VAL A 31 -2.34 18.89 -18.25
C VAL A 31 -2.47 19.45 -19.67
N LYS A 32 -2.05 20.70 -19.90
CA LYS A 32 -2.10 21.29 -21.23
C LYS A 32 -1.21 20.53 -22.24
N ARG A 33 0.02 20.16 -21.82
CA ARG A 33 0.92 19.35 -22.67
C ARG A 33 0.37 17.96 -22.92
N TYR A 34 -0.20 17.34 -21.89
CA TYR A 34 -0.86 16.03 -21.98
C TYR A 34 -1.97 16.04 -23.02
N LEU A 35 -2.92 16.97 -22.93
CA LEU A 35 -4.05 17.06 -23.87
C LEU A 35 -3.56 17.28 -25.33
N ALA A 36 -2.55 18.12 -25.52
CA ALA A 36 -1.94 18.35 -26.83
C ALA A 36 -1.24 17.08 -27.38
N ALA A 37 -0.46 16.38 -26.54
CA ALA A 37 0.24 15.18 -26.95
C ALA A 37 -0.73 14.04 -27.31
N MET A 38 -1.79 13.82 -26.51
CA MET A 38 -2.83 12.84 -26.81
C MET A 38 -3.54 13.11 -28.13
N SER A 39 -3.82 14.39 -28.42
CA SER A 39 -4.44 14.80 -29.68
C SER A 39 -3.55 14.49 -30.89
N ILE A 40 -2.25 14.79 -30.80
CA ILE A 40 -1.28 14.49 -31.87
C ILE A 40 -1.08 12.97 -32.02
N ALA A 41 -1.03 12.25 -30.89
CA ALA A 41 -0.92 10.77 -30.87
C ALA A 41 -2.17 10.08 -31.45
N LYS A 42 -3.26 10.82 -31.67
CA LYS A 42 -4.58 10.31 -32.11
C LYS A 42 -5.21 9.31 -31.14
N VAL A 43 -4.97 9.45 -29.83
CA VAL A 43 -5.71 8.67 -28.83
C VAL A 43 -7.21 8.97 -28.99
N ASP A 44 -8.05 7.94 -28.94
CA ASP A 44 -9.47 8.08 -29.25
C ASP A 44 -10.27 8.71 -28.10
N ILE A 45 -9.98 8.30 -26.86
CA ILE A 45 -10.71 8.71 -25.65
C ILE A 45 -9.73 9.09 -24.55
N ILE A 46 -10.02 10.17 -23.84
CA ILE A 46 -9.34 10.53 -22.59
C ILE A 46 -10.34 10.41 -21.43
N GLU A 47 -10.05 9.53 -20.48
CA GLU A 47 -10.77 9.52 -19.19
C GLU A 47 -10.11 10.52 -18.24
N ILE A 48 -10.66 11.72 -18.24
CA ILE A 48 -10.01 12.89 -17.64
C ILE A 48 -10.02 12.89 -16.12
N GLY A 49 -10.89 12.12 -15.48
CA GLY A 49 -10.95 12.02 -14.03
C GLY A 49 -12.22 11.34 -13.52
N PHE A 50 -12.43 11.50 -12.23
CA PHE A 50 -13.69 11.09 -11.57
C PHE A 50 -14.73 12.21 -11.54
N ARG A 51 -15.98 11.83 -11.25
CA ARG A 51 -17.03 12.71 -10.71
C ARG A 51 -17.46 12.17 -9.36
N PHE A 52 -16.67 12.52 -8.30
CA PHE A 52 -17.02 12.18 -6.91
C PHE A 52 -18.10 13.13 -6.36
N LEU A 53 -18.92 12.62 -5.46
CA LEU A 53 -19.69 13.43 -4.54
C LEU A 53 -18.75 14.22 -3.59
N PRO A 54 -19.22 15.27 -2.89
CA PRO A 54 -18.38 16.05 -1.97
C PRO A 54 -17.63 15.17 -0.96
N GLN A 55 -16.31 15.33 -0.89
CA GLN A 55 -15.43 14.57 -0.02
C GLN A 55 -15.01 15.39 1.22
N LYS A 56 -14.63 14.71 2.32
CA LYS A 56 -14.21 15.36 3.59
C LYS A 56 -12.79 15.90 3.56
N LYS A 57 -12.03 15.69 2.50
CA LYS A 57 -10.64 16.15 2.33
C LYS A 57 -10.51 16.95 1.04
N PHE A 58 -9.44 17.75 0.93
CA PHE A 58 -9.13 18.42 -0.31
C PHE A 58 -8.76 17.39 -1.39
N LEU A 59 -9.41 17.52 -2.56
CA LEU A 59 -9.05 16.81 -3.78
C LEU A 59 -8.96 17.82 -4.92
N GLY A 60 -8.08 17.57 -5.86
CA GLY A 60 -7.88 18.39 -7.04
C GLY A 60 -9.03 18.32 -8.06
N PRO A 61 -8.95 19.11 -9.12
CA PRO A 61 -10.06 19.31 -10.05
C PRO A 61 -10.49 18.04 -10.80
N PHE A 62 -9.56 17.10 -11.02
CA PHE A 62 -9.86 15.85 -11.74
C PHE A 62 -10.53 14.77 -10.87
N ALA A 63 -10.65 14.98 -9.55
CA ALA A 63 -11.52 14.19 -8.69
C ALA A 63 -13.00 14.50 -8.94
N TYR A 64 -13.31 15.72 -9.36
CA TYR A 64 -14.67 16.19 -9.57
C TYR A 64 -15.01 16.38 -11.05
N SER A 65 -14.05 16.65 -11.91
CA SER A 65 -14.17 16.88 -13.36
C SER A 65 -15.42 17.69 -13.71
N ALA A 66 -15.64 18.80 -12.96
CA ALA A 66 -16.83 19.64 -13.12
C ALA A 66 -16.83 20.31 -14.51
N ASP A 67 -18.01 20.43 -15.12
CA ASP A 67 -18.16 20.98 -16.46
C ASP A 67 -17.54 22.39 -16.60
N GLU A 68 -17.68 23.23 -15.58
CA GLU A 68 -17.08 24.58 -15.54
C GLU A 68 -15.56 24.53 -15.64
N TYR A 69 -14.92 23.63 -14.86
CA TYR A 69 -13.47 23.45 -14.90
C TYR A 69 -13.02 22.88 -16.24
N LEU A 70 -13.69 21.82 -16.73
CA LEU A 70 -13.35 21.21 -18.01
C LEU A 70 -13.46 22.19 -19.18
N ASN A 71 -14.49 23.05 -19.19
CA ASN A 71 -14.66 24.11 -20.18
C ASN A 71 -13.55 25.18 -20.11
N SER A 72 -12.82 25.30 -19.01
CA SER A 72 -11.63 26.19 -18.87
C SER A 72 -10.36 25.58 -19.44
N LEU A 73 -10.37 24.30 -19.79
CA LEU A 73 -9.28 23.60 -20.44
C LEU A 73 -9.40 23.69 -21.96
N SER A 74 -8.28 23.66 -22.66
CA SER A 74 -8.27 23.54 -24.13
C SER A 74 -8.44 22.08 -24.53
N LEU A 75 -9.64 21.54 -24.36
CA LEU A 75 -9.96 20.16 -24.73
C LEU A 75 -9.84 19.98 -26.25
N PRO A 76 -9.14 18.94 -26.74
CA PRO A 76 -9.03 18.65 -28.16
C PRO A 76 -10.41 18.24 -28.74
N THR A 77 -10.73 18.70 -29.94
CA THR A 77 -12.00 18.38 -30.62
C THR A 77 -11.99 17.02 -31.32
N ASN A 78 -10.84 16.40 -31.48
CA ASN A 78 -10.66 15.10 -32.13
C ASN A 78 -10.55 13.94 -31.13
N ILE A 79 -10.80 14.18 -29.84
CA ILE A 79 -10.76 13.19 -28.77
C ILE A 79 -12.06 13.26 -27.99
N GLU A 80 -12.67 12.11 -27.70
CA GLU A 80 -13.81 12.04 -26.80
C GLU A 80 -13.38 12.12 -25.34
N VAL A 81 -14.18 12.77 -24.52
CA VAL A 81 -13.90 12.98 -23.09
C VAL A 81 -14.77 12.05 -22.26
N ALA A 82 -14.11 11.20 -21.47
CA ALA A 82 -14.75 10.32 -20.50
C ALA A 82 -14.51 10.77 -19.05
N VAL A 83 -15.44 10.44 -18.17
CA VAL A 83 -15.27 10.51 -16.72
C VAL A 83 -15.75 9.22 -16.07
N MET A 84 -15.22 8.90 -14.87
CA MET A 84 -15.63 7.72 -14.12
C MET A 84 -16.48 8.11 -12.90
N VAL A 85 -17.46 7.29 -12.55
CA VAL A 85 -18.18 7.31 -11.28
C VAL A 85 -18.04 5.98 -10.57
N ASN A 86 -18.03 6.00 -9.25
CA ASN A 86 -18.06 4.79 -8.45
C ASN A 86 -19.50 4.44 -8.10
N ALA A 87 -19.99 3.29 -8.53
CA ALA A 87 -21.37 2.85 -8.29
C ALA A 87 -21.73 2.86 -6.80
N ARG A 88 -20.84 2.33 -5.94
CA ARG A 88 -21.05 2.27 -4.49
C ARG A 88 -21.27 3.64 -3.86
N GLU A 89 -20.56 4.66 -4.32
CA GLU A 89 -20.73 6.03 -3.82
C GLU A 89 -22.14 6.58 -4.14
N LEU A 90 -22.62 6.33 -5.36
CA LEU A 90 -23.96 6.77 -5.79
C LEU A 90 -25.07 5.99 -5.09
N ILE A 91 -24.88 4.69 -4.90
CA ILE A 91 -25.84 3.80 -4.23
C ILE A 91 -26.00 4.19 -2.76
N ASN A 92 -24.89 4.50 -2.08
CA ASN A 92 -24.87 4.83 -0.65
C ASN A 92 -25.20 6.31 -0.36
N TYR A 93 -25.54 7.11 -1.37
CA TYR A 93 -25.92 8.50 -1.15
C TYR A 93 -27.29 8.60 -0.48
N ASP A 94 -27.39 9.26 0.67
CA ASP A 94 -28.62 9.37 1.47
C ASP A 94 -29.83 9.92 0.70
N GLY A 95 -29.58 10.72 -0.36
CA GLY A 95 -30.63 11.27 -1.22
C GLY A 95 -31.10 10.35 -2.34
N GLY A 96 -30.51 9.13 -2.45
CA GLY A 96 -30.79 8.17 -3.51
C GLY A 96 -30.02 8.45 -4.82
N ILE A 97 -29.93 7.42 -5.67
CA ILE A 97 -29.18 7.42 -6.93
C ILE A 97 -29.55 8.58 -7.85
N GLU A 98 -30.84 8.81 -8.04
CA GLU A 98 -31.33 9.88 -8.93
C GLU A 98 -30.81 11.25 -8.53
N LYS A 99 -30.88 11.59 -7.24
CA LYS A 99 -30.40 12.86 -6.73
C LYS A 99 -28.89 12.97 -6.83
N ALA A 100 -28.16 11.89 -6.54
CA ALA A 100 -26.70 11.83 -6.69
C ALA A 100 -26.29 12.14 -8.14
N ILE A 101 -26.92 11.50 -9.12
CA ILE A 101 -26.62 11.72 -10.55
C ILE A 101 -26.95 13.16 -10.96
N ARG A 102 -28.07 13.73 -10.50
CA ARG A 102 -28.44 15.13 -10.83
C ARG A 102 -27.52 16.17 -10.20
N ILE A 103 -26.85 15.84 -9.11
CA ILE A 103 -25.78 16.68 -8.52
C ILE A 103 -24.53 16.66 -9.40
N LEU A 104 -24.17 15.50 -9.94
CA LEU A 104 -22.92 15.29 -10.66
C LEU A 104 -23.03 15.61 -12.17
N PHE A 105 -24.22 15.48 -12.78
CA PHE A 105 -24.40 15.54 -14.22
C PHE A 105 -25.52 16.47 -14.65
N SER A 106 -25.18 17.37 -15.57
CA SER A 106 -26.16 18.10 -16.41
C SER A 106 -26.58 17.25 -17.62
N GLU A 107 -27.51 17.72 -18.44
CA GLU A 107 -27.77 17.11 -19.76
C GLU A 107 -26.48 17.17 -20.62
N LYS A 108 -26.19 16.11 -21.38
CA LYS A 108 -25.01 15.99 -22.24
C LYS A 108 -24.73 17.21 -23.10
N LYS A 109 -25.78 17.79 -23.68
CA LYS A 109 -25.68 18.99 -24.55
C LYS A 109 -25.07 20.21 -23.87
N LYS A 110 -24.99 20.24 -22.53
CA LYS A 110 -24.42 21.31 -21.72
C LYS A 110 -23.04 20.94 -21.13
N SER A 111 -22.57 19.68 -21.33
CA SER A 111 -21.36 19.16 -20.77
C SER A 111 -20.31 18.88 -21.86
N PRO A 112 -19.03 19.13 -21.62
CA PRO A 112 -17.97 18.70 -22.53
C PRO A 112 -17.69 17.19 -22.46
N VAL A 113 -18.25 16.48 -21.48
CA VAL A 113 -18.08 15.03 -21.29
C VAL A 113 -18.99 14.27 -22.27
N ASP A 114 -18.44 13.28 -22.97
CA ASP A 114 -19.15 12.42 -23.92
C ASP A 114 -19.59 11.11 -23.30
N ILE A 115 -18.73 10.53 -22.46
CA ILE A 115 -18.82 9.16 -21.96
C ILE A 115 -18.78 9.18 -20.43
N VAL A 116 -19.68 8.42 -19.81
CA VAL A 116 -19.62 8.15 -18.37
C VAL A 116 -19.36 6.66 -18.15
N ARG A 117 -18.27 6.35 -17.44
CA ARG A 117 -17.90 4.98 -17.05
C ARG A 117 -18.34 4.72 -15.61
N ILE A 118 -19.05 3.62 -15.40
CA ILE A 118 -19.54 3.18 -14.08
C ILE A 118 -18.59 2.09 -13.60
N ALA A 119 -17.78 2.36 -12.58
CA ALA A 119 -16.97 1.34 -11.92
C ALA A 119 -17.79 0.63 -10.84
N THR A 120 -17.88 -0.70 -10.92
CA THR A 120 -18.68 -1.50 -9.99
C THR A 120 -18.01 -2.81 -9.59
N HIS A 121 -18.25 -3.23 -8.35
CA HIS A 121 -18.03 -4.61 -7.90
C HIS A 121 -19.28 -5.45 -8.13
N SER A 122 -19.12 -6.78 -8.14
CA SER A 122 -20.24 -7.71 -8.29
C SER A 122 -21.34 -7.51 -7.23
N SER A 123 -20.99 -7.10 -6.01
CA SER A 123 -21.95 -6.83 -4.93
C SER A 123 -22.90 -5.66 -5.20
N ASP A 124 -22.48 -4.71 -6.03
CA ASP A 124 -23.22 -3.46 -6.32
C ASP A 124 -23.82 -3.48 -7.74
N PHE A 125 -23.68 -4.60 -8.42
CA PHE A 125 -23.98 -4.74 -9.85
C PHE A 125 -25.45 -4.45 -10.22
N GLU A 126 -26.41 -5.00 -9.49
CA GLU A 126 -27.83 -4.87 -9.83
C GLU A 126 -28.31 -3.40 -9.84
N GLN A 127 -27.77 -2.59 -8.91
CA GLN A 127 -28.13 -1.17 -8.83
C GLN A 127 -27.53 -0.33 -9.97
N CYS A 128 -26.53 -0.86 -10.68
CA CYS A 128 -25.92 -0.16 -11.82
C CYS A 128 -26.89 0.06 -12.97
N PHE A 129 -27.93 -0.78 -13.12
CA PHE A 129 -28.98 -0.54 -14.12
C PHE A 129 -29.65 0.83 -13.96
N ALA A 130 -30.04 1.19 -12.73
CA ALA A 130 -30.66 2.49 -12.46
C ALA A 130 -29.70 3.65 -12.78
N ILE A 131 -28.41 3.51 -12.42
CA ILE A 131 -27.38 4.51 -12.72
C ILE A 131 -27.22 4.66 -14.24
N ALA A 132 -27.03 3.56 -14.96
CA ALA A 132 -26.82 3.54 -16.40
C ALA A 132 -28.05 4.14 -17.16
N LYS A 133 -29.25 3.76 -16.77
CA LYS A 133 -30.49 4.24 -17.40
C LYS A 133 -30.65 5.74 -17.23
N MET A 134 -30.36 6.28 -16.06
CA MET A 134 -30.42 7.73 -15.84
C MET A 134 -29.36 8.49 -16.65
N LEU A 135 -28.13 8.00 -16.73
CA LEU A 135 -27.08 8.62 -17.54
C LEU A 135 -27.45 8.60 -19.04
N GLN A 136 -28.02 7.48 -19.52
CA GLN A 136 -28.54 7.38 -20.87
C GLN A 136 -29.66 8.40 -21.15
N ILE A 137 -30.60 8.60 -20.21
CA ILE A 137 -31.68 9.61 -20.31
C ILE A 137 -31.11 11.03 -20.38
N LEU A 138 -29.98 11.30 -19.67
CA LEU A 138 -29.28 12.57 -19.76
C LEU A 138 -28.51 12.75 -21.09
N GLY A 139 -28.44 11.71 -21.92
CA GLY A 139 -27.84 11.72 -23.25
C GLY A 139 -26.35 11.30 -23.30
N TYR A 140 -25.78 10.78 -22.22
CA TYR A 140 -24.42 10.27 -22.20
C TYR A 140 -24.31 8.87 -22.81
N ARG A 141 -23.19 8.58 -23.44
CA ARG A 141 -22.73 7.21 -23.72
C ARG A 141 -22.31 6.58 -22.42
N VAL A 142 -22.75 5.37 -22.13
CA VAL A 142 -22.53 4.71 -20.84
C VAL A 142 -21.70 3.45 -21.02
N PHE A 143 -20.56 3.40 -20.33
CA PHE A 143 -19.70 2.22 -20.27
C PHE A 143 -19.78 1.64 -18.84
N LEU A 144 -19.76 0.32 -18.73
CA LEU A 144 -19.77 -0.37 -17.44
C LEU A 144 -18.45 -1.10 -17.22
N ASN A 145 -17.75 -0.80 -16.14
CA ASN A 145 -16.47 -1.41 -15.79
C ASN A 145 -16.63 -2.36 -14.60
N LEU A 146 -16.64 -3.67 -14.85
CA LEU A 146 -16.65 -4.72 -13.82
C LEU A 146 -15.26 -4.86 -13.21
N MET A 147 -15.15 -4.55 -11.91
CA MET A 147 -13.89 -4.65 -11.17
C MET A 147 -13.66 -6.06 -10.62
N GLN A 148 -12.39 -6.42 -10.44
CA GLN A 148 -11.95 -7.69 -9.81
C GLN A 148 -12.50 -8.95 -10.50
N VAL A 149 -12.65 -8.93 -11.82
CA VAL A 149 -13.24 -10.03 -12.58
C VAL A 149 -12.48 -11.35 -12.41
N SER A 150 -11.16 -11.30 -12.18
CA SER A 150 -10.34 -12.50 -11.93
C SER A 150 -10.74 -13.30 -10.68
N SER A 151 -11.54 -12.72 -9.78
CA SER A 151 -12.05 -13.40 -8.58
C SER A 151 -13.49 -13.89 -8.70
N LEU A 152 -14.15 -13.65 -9.84
CA LEU A 152 -15.53 -14.08 -10.08
C LEU A 152 -15.59 -15.50 -10.61
N ASP A 153 -16.65 -16.22 -10.25
CA ASP A 153 -17.00 -17.46 -10.93
C ASP A 153 -17.42 -17.17 -12.38
N LEU A 154 -16.98 -18.00 -13.33
CA LEU A 154 -17.31 -17.82 -14.74
C LEU A 154 -18.82 -17.90 -15.04
N LYS A 155 -19.57 -18.64 -14.21
CA LYS A 155 -21.02 -18.70 -14.33
C LYS A 155 -21.63 -17.36 -13.94
N ASP A 156 -21.22 -16.78 -12.80
CA ASP A 156 -21.71 -15.49 -12.35
C ASP A 156 -21.38 -14.38 -13.37
N LEU A 157 -20.17 -14.42 -13.94
CA LEU A 157 -19.76 -13.49 -15.00
C LEU A 157 -20.64 -13.63 -16.25
N SER A 158 -20.97 -14.86 -16.66
CA SER A 158 -21.87 -15.12 -17.79
C SER A 158 -23.29 -14.62 -17.52
N ASP A 159 -23.79 -14.82 -16.29
CA ASP A 159 -25.14 -14.37 -15.88
C ASP A 159 -25.20 -12.82 -15.84
N MET A 160 -24.15 -12.17 -15.34
CA MET A 160 -24.02 -10.70 -15.37
C MET A 160 -24.00 -10.18 -16.82
N ALA A 161 -23.23 -10.81 -17.70
CA ALA A 161 -23.16 -10.43 -19.13
C ALA A 161 -24.56 -10.51 -19.80
N GLN A 162 -25.33 -11.58 -19.51
CA GLN A 162 -26.71 -11.72 -20.00
C GLN A 162 -27.64 -10.63 -19.47
N GLN A 163 -27.50 -10.23 -18.20
CA GLN A 163 -28.29 -9.16 -17.62
C GLN A 163 -27.97 -7.80 -18.27
N ILE A 164 -26.66 -7.51 -18.49
CA ILE A 164 -26.23 -6.26 -19.14
C ILE A 164 -26.79 -6.17 -20.57
N GLU A 165 -26.76 -7.28 -21.31
CA GLU A 165 -27.38 -7.34 -22.66
C GLU A 165 -28.87 -6.93 -22.62
N ASN A 166 -29.59 -7.44 -21.61
CA ASN A 166 -31.01 -7.12 -21.45
C ASN A 166 -31.28 -5.65 -21.02
N TRP A 167 -30.32 -4.97 -20.39
CA TRP A 167 -30.47 -3.58 -19.96
C TRP A 167 -30.57 -2.62 -21.14
N ASN A 168 -29.95 -2.92 -22.26
CA ASN A 168 -29.98 -2.12 -23.49
C ASN A 168 -29.67 -0.61 -23.24
N CYS A 169 -28.75 -0.33 -22.35
CA CYS A 169 -28.30 1.01 -22.00
C CYS A 169 -26.78 1.13 -21.77
N ILE A 170 -26.06 0.04 -21.95
CA ILE A 170 -24.58 -0.01 -21.90
C ILE A 170 -24.08 -0.13 -23.34
N GLU A 171 -23.12 0.72 -23.71
CA GLU A 171 -22.48 0.66 -25.03
C GLU A 171 -21.25 -0.22 -25.04
N VAL A 172 -20.43 -0.13 -23.99
CA VAL A 172 -19.21 -0.94 -23.85
C VAL A 172 -19.18 -1.58 -22.46
N LEU A 173 -19.00 -2.89 -22.44
CA LEU A 173 -18.75 -3.65 -21.22
C LEU A 173 -17.25 -3.82 -21.04
N TYR A 174 -16.70 -3.28 -19.94
CA TYR A 174 -15.31 -3.45 -19.55
C TYR A 174 -15.17 -4.50 -18.45
N PHE A 175 -14.07 -5.20 -18.49
CA PHE A 175 -13.59 -6.01 -17.37
C PHE A 175 -12.21 -5.55 -16.93
N ALA A 176 -11.97 -5.51 -15.61
CA ALA A 176 -10.73 -5.01 -15.05
C ALA A 176 -9.94 -6.12 -14.34
N ASP A 177 -8.65 -6.21 -14.67
CA ASP A 177 -7.63 -6.96 -13.94
C ASP A 177 -7.16 -6.16 -12.72
N SER A 178 -8.06 -5.96 -11.74
CA SER A 178 -7.81 -5.07 -10.59
C SER A 178 -6.65 -5.52 -9.69
N PHE A 179 -6.28 -6.80 -9.73
CA PHE A 179 -5.15 -7.35 -8.98
C PHE A 179 -3.86 -7.42 -9.81
N GLY A 180 -3.94 -7.18 -11.13
CA GLY A 180 -2.82 -7.38 -12.04
C GLY A 180 -2.33 -8.83 -12.06
N ASN A 181 -3.24 -9.80 -11.83
CA ASN A 181 -2.91 -11.21 -11.66
C ASN A 181 -3.35 -12.10 -12.85
N MET A 182 -4.07 -11.55 -13.80
CA MET A 182 -4.48 -12.31 -15.00
C MET A 182 -3.27 -12.74 -15.83
N SER A 183 -3.43 -13.88 -16.49
CA SER A 183 -2.57 -14.32 -17.58
C SER A 183 -3.30 -14.17 -18.93
N PRO A 184 -2.61 -14.21 -20.07
CA PRO A 184 -3.26 -14.20 -21.39
C PRO A 184 -4.34 -15.28 -21.54
N GLU A 185 -4.13 -16.49 -20.97
CA GLU A 185 -5.10 -17.59 -21.01
C GLU A 185 -6.35 -17.26 -20.18
N SER A 186 -6.19 -16.60 -19.01
CA SER A 186 -7.33 -16.18 -18.21
C SER A 186 -8.12 -15.06 -18.88
N VAL A 187 -7.44 -14.13 -19.56
CA VAL A 187 -8.08 -13.09 -20.38
C VAL A 187 -8.92 -13.73 -21.49
N ALA A 188 -8.36 -14.70 -22.24
CA ALA A 188 -9.06 -15.43 -23.29
C ALA A 188 -10.33 -16.12 -22.75
N THR A 189 -10.22 -16.76 -21.59
CA THR A 189 -11.36 -17.43 -20.93
C THR A 189 -12.46 -16.44 -20.55
N ILE A 190 -12.10 -15.30 -19.95
CA ILE A 190 -13.04 -14.25 -19.56
C ILE A 190 -13.75 -13.67 -20.78
N VAL A 191 -13.00 -13.30 -21.82
CA VAL A 191 -13.57 -12.75 -23.07
C VAL A 191 -14.55 -13.76 -23.69
N THR A 192 -14.14 -15.02 -23.82
CA THR A 192 -15.00 -16.07 -24.37
C THR A 192 -16.27 -16.24 -23.55
N THR A 193 -16.18 -16.21 -22.22
CA THR A 193 -17.36 -16.32 -21.33
C THR A 193 -18.32 -15.17 -21.54
N ILE A 194 -17.83 -13.92 -21.54
CA ILE A 194 -18.67 -12.74 -21.72
C ILE A 194 -19.34 -12.73 -23.09
N THR A 195 -18.61 -13.03 -24.17
CA THR A 195 -19.11 -12.98 -25.55
C THR A 195 -20.15 -14.05 -25.88
N THR A 196 -20.33 -15.06 -25.02
CA THR A 196 -21.46 -16.01 -25.17
C THR A 196 -22.80 -15.36 -24.89
N LYS A 197 -22.84 -14.24 -24.19
CA LYS A 197 -24.06 -13.57 -23.67
C LYS A 197 -24.14 -12.10 -24.02
N TRP A 198 -23.01 -11.43 -24.22
CA TRP A 198 -22.90 -10.02 -24.58
C TRP A 198 -22.51 -9.87 -26.04
N SER A 199 -23.30 -9.14 -26.81
CA SER A 199 -23.09 -8.90 -28.25
C SER A 199 -22.46 -7.53 -28.56
N GLY A 200 -22.43 -6.63 -27.58
CA GLY A 200 -21.86 -5.28 -27.70
C GLY A 200 -20.33 -5.26 -27.71
N ALA A 201 -19.78 -4.05 -27.69
CA ALA A 201 -18.34 -3.85 -27.62
C ALA A 201 -17.76 -4.25 -26.25
N LEU A 202 -16.56 -4.83 -26.27
CA LEU A 202 -15.81 -5.16 -25.05
C LEU A 202 -14.60 -4.26 -24.86
N GLY A 203 -14.32 -3.93 -23.60
CA GLY A 203 -13.13 -3.22 -23.16
C GLY A 203 -12.36 -3.99 -22.07
N ILE A 204 -11.07 -3.71 -21.97
CA ILE A 204 -10.19 -4.26 -20.91
C ILE A 204 -9.41 -3.15 -20.23
N HIS A 205 -9.30 -3.25 -18.89
CA HIS A 205 -8.42 -2.42 -18.06
C HIS A 205 -7.46 -3.33 -17.32
N THR A 206 -6.15 -3.22 -17.61
CA THR A 206 -5.12 -4.11 -17.08
C THR A 206 -4.18 -3.40 -16.13
N HIS A 207 -3.95 -4.01 -14.95
CA HIS A 207 -2.86 -3.62 -14.05
C HIS A 207 -1.61 -4.47 -14.29
N ASP A 208 -0.44 -3.92 -13.95
CA ASP A 208 0.88 -4.47 -14.32
C ASP A 208 1.61 -5.16 -13.14
N ASN A 209 0.89 -5.63 -12.12
CA ASN A 209 1.49 -6.23 -10.93
C ASN A 209 2.38 -7.43 -11.25
N LYS A 210 2.01 -8.23 -12.24
CA LYS A 210 2.81 -9.37 -12.73
C LYS A 210 3.66 -9.04 -13.96
N GLY A 211 3.69 -7.78 -14.42
CA GLY A 211 4.40 -7.38 -15.64
C GLY A 211 3.72 -7.89 -16.92
N GLN A 212 2.41 -8.14 -16.90
CA GLN A 212 1.68 -8.75 -18.04
C GLN A 212 0.62 -7.82 -18.65
N ALA A 213 0.52 -6.57 -18.21
CA ALA A 213 -0.55 -5.68 -18.66
C ALA A 213 -0.58 -5.51 -20.18
N LEU A 214 0.57 -5.27 -20.82
CA LEU A 214 0.67 -5.16 -22.27
C LEU A 214 0.30 -6.48 -22.97
N ALA A 215 0.85 -7.62 -22.52
CA ALA A 215 0.57 -8.92 -23.09
C ALA A 215 -0.92 -9.28 -22.99
N ASN A 216 -1.54 -9.01 -21.84
CA ASN A 216 -2.96 -9.22 -21.63
C ASN A 216 -3.82 -8.33 -22.53
N SER A 217 -3.43 -7.06 -22.72
CA SER A 217 -4.13 -6.11 -23.60
C SER A 217 -4.08 -6.57 -25.08
N ILE A 218 -2.91 -6.99 -25.54
CA ILE A 218 -2.75 -7.49 -26.92
C ILE A 218 -3.52 -8.82 -27.10
N ASN A 219 -3.42 -9.73 -26.15
CA ASN A 219 -4.17 -10.98 -26.19
C ASN A 219 -5.70 -10.73 -26.22
N ALA A 220 -6.19 -9.76 -25.44
CA ALA A 220 -7.60 -9.37 -25.46
C ALA A 220 -8.06 -8.93 -26.87
N ILE A 221 -7.24 -8.16 -27.59
CA ILE A 221 -7.52 -7.74 -28.98
C ILE A 221 -7.66 -8.97 -29.88
N GLU A 222 -6.79 -9.96 -29.75
CA GLU A 222 -6.83 -11.21 -30.55
C GLU A 222 -8.13 -11.98 -30.33
N TYR A 223 -8.74 -11.87 -29.13
CA TYR A 223 -10.04 -12.47 -28.80
C TYR A 223 -11.23 -11.55 -29.05
N GLY A 224 -11.04 -10.38 -29.68
CA GLY A 224 -12.11 -9.51 -30.17
C GLY A 224 -12.50 -8.37 -29.24
N VAL A 225 -11.72 -8.07 -28.21
CA VAL A 225 -11.83 -6.85 -27.43
C VAL A 225 -11.42 -5.65 -28.30
N THR A 226 -12.21 -4.57 -28.26
CA THR A 226 -12.00 -3.41 -29.13
C THR A 226 -11.68 -2.12 -28.40
N TYR A 227 -11.86 -2.06 -27.08
CA TYR A 227 -11.52 -0.91 -26.24
C TYR A 227 -10.43 -1.30 -25.26
N ILE A 228 -9.32 -0.58 -25.28
CA ILE A 228 -8.16 -0.87 -24.44
C ILE A 228 -7.80 0.36 -23.60
N ASP A 229 -7.78 0.17 -22.28
CA ASP A 229 -7.32 1.19 -21.34
C ASP A 229 -5.80 1.17 -21.23
N SER A 230 -5.22 2.36 -21.10
CA SER A 230 -3.79 2.55 -20.84
C SER A 230 -3.53 3.86 -20.09
N THR A 231 -2.29 4.03 -19.61
CA THR A 231 -1.85 5.26 -18.96
C THR A 231 -0.39 5.57 -19.34
N LEU A 232 0.00 6.85 -19.38
CA LEU A 232 1.39 7.26 -19.65
C LEU A 232 2.33 6.69 -18.57
N LEU A 233 3.41 6.04 -19.01
CA LEU A 233 4.36 5.30 -18.16
C LEU A 233 3.69 4.30 -17.22
N GLY A 234 2.47 3.89 -17.54
CA GLY A 234 1.68 3.03 -16.65
C GLY A 234 1.24 3.73 -15.37
N MET A 235 1.14 5.06 -15.31
CA MET A 235 0.77 5.78 -14.10
C MET A 235 -0.59 5.34 -13.59
N GLY A 236 -0.62 4.71 -12.43
CA GLY A 236 -1.83 4.16 -11.80
C GLY A 236 -1.51 3.52 -10.47
N ARG A 237 -2.53 3.10 -9.73
CA ARG A 237 -2.33 2.49 -8.41
C ARG A 237 -1.37 1.29 -8.46
N GLY A 238 -0.52 1.21 -7.45
CA GLY A 238 0.35 0.07 -7.27
C GLY A 238 1.40 -0.08 -8.35
N ALA A 239 1.39 -1.22 -9.03
CA ALA A 239 2.29 -1.51 -10.14
C ALA A 239 1.95 -0.72 -11.42
N GLY A 240 0.84 0.02 -11.40
CA GLY A 240 0.36 0.74 -12.57
C GLY A 240 -0.38 -0.12 -13.58
N ASN A 241 -0.51 0.38 -14.80
CA ASN A 241 -1.35 -0.13 -15.87
C ASN A 241 -0.55 -0.45 -17.14
N ALA A 242 -1.21 -0.94 -18.18
CA ALA A 242 -0.64 -0.96 -19.52
C ALA A 242 -0.19 0.44 -19.93
N LYS A 243 1.03 0.55 -20.47
CA LYS A 243 1.63 1.84 -20.84
C LYS A 243 1.11 2.30 -22.19
N THR A 244 0.56 3.53 -22.25
CA THR A 244 0.00 4.08 -23.50
C THR A 244 1.03 4.10 -24.61
N GLU A 245 2.24 4.60 -24.35
CA GLU A 245 3.29 4.69 -25.35
C GLU A 245 3.69 3.33 -25.93
N THR A 246 3.80 2.30 -25.10
CA THR A 246 4.17 0.94 -25.58
C THR A 246 3.02 0.25 -26.28
N LEU A 247 1.80 0.45 -25.79
CA LEU A 247 0.59 -0.09 -26.41
C LEU A 247 0.40 0.49 -27.82
N LEU A 248 0.54 1.81 -27.98
CA LEU A 248 0.40 2.43 -29.30
C LEU A 248 1.46 1.96 -30.28
N VAL A 249 2.72 1.75 -29.84
CA VAL A 249 3.76 1.17 -30.70
C VAL A 249 3.37 -0.23 -31.16
N GLU A 250 2.95 -1.12 -30.25
CA GLU A 250 2.53 -2.48 -30.58
C GLU A 250 1.33 -2.53 -31.56
N ILE A 251 0.37 -1.61 -31.39
CA ILE A 251 -0.80 -1.53 -32.28
C ILE A 251 -0.40 -1.11 -33.68
N VAL A 252 0.49 -0.12 -33.80
CA VAL A 252 0.99 0.35 -35.12
C VAL A 252 1.83 -0.72 -35.80
N GLU A 253 2.77 -1.37 -35.09
CA GLU A 253 3.61 -2.44 -35.63
C GLU A 253 2.82 -3.68 -36.11
N ARG A 254 1.62 -3.87 -35.56
CA ARG A 254 0.70 -4.98 -35.93
C ARG A 254 -0.36 -4.58 -36.95
N ASP A 255 -0.32 -3.37 -37.50
CA ASP A 255 -1.35 -2.84 -38.43
C ASP A 255 -2.79 -2.87 -37.85
N LEU A 256 -2.93 -2.67 -36.53
CA LEU A 256 -4.23 -2.69 -35.82
C LEU A 256 -4.85 -1.30 -35.66
N GLY A 257 -4.11 -0.22 -35.98
CA GLY A 257 -4.58 1.16 -35.90
C GLY A 257 -3.55 2.18 -36.34
N GLU A 258 -4.00 3.42 -36.58
CA GLU A 258 -3.17 4.54 -37.02
C GLU A 258 -2.94 5.53 -35.87
N TYR A 259 -1.90 5.34 -35.08
CA TYR A 259 -1.51 6.18 -33.95
C TYR A 259 -0.11 6.76 -34.17
N TYR A 260 0.23 7.83 -33.40
CA TYR A 260 1.54 8.49 -33.47
C TYR A 260 2.21 8.49 -32.07
N PRO A 261 2.78 7.37 -31.63
CA PRO A 261 3.35 7.22 -30.27
C PRO A 261 4.47 8.22 -29.97
N ASP A 262 5.24 8.63 -30.99
CA ASP A 262 6.36 9.58 -30.84
C ASP A 262 5.91 10.93 -30.25
N ALA A 263 4.66 11.32 -30.44
CA ALA A 263 4.10 12.55 -29.86
C ALA A 263 4.08 12.54 -28.33
N LEU A 264 4.12 11.36 -27.70
CA LEU A 264 4.09 11.19 -26.25
C LEU A 264 5.48 11.31 -25.62
N PHE A 265 6.56 11.02 -26.35
CA PHE A 265 7.91 10.92 -25.78
C PHE A 265 8.42 12.20 -25.12
N PRO A 266 8.24 13.42 -25.69
CA PRO A 266 8.66 14.64 -25.03
C PRO A 266 7.95 14.87 -23.69
N LEU A 267 6.65 14.59 -23.61
CA LEU A 267 5.85 14.71 -22.41
C LEU A 267 6.30 13.70 -21.33
N ILE A 268 6.56 12.46 -21.75
CA ILE A 268 7.07 11.39 -20.86
C ILE A 268 8.40 11.82 -20.24
N LEU A 269 9.36 12.27 -21.06
CA LEU A 269 10.70 12.63 -20.60
C LEU A 269 10.72 13.89 -19.72
N GLN A 270 9.87 14.87 -19.99
CA GLN A 270 9.88 16.15 -19.30
C GLN A 270 9.02 16.17 -18.04
N ASP A 271 7.91 15.45 -18.03
CA ASP A 271 6.92 15.53 -16.96
C ASP A 271 6.73 14.19 -16.23
N PHE A 272 6.41 13.12 -16.94
CA PHE A 272 5.98 11.87 -16.31
C PHE A 272 7.10 11.08 -15.68
N HIS A 273 8.34 11.14 -16.19
CA HIS A 273 9.49 10.55 -15.49
C HIS A 273 9.77 11.24 -14.14
N LEU A 274 9.56 12.55 -14.05
CA LEU A 274 9.72 13.28 -12.78
C LEU A 274 8.65 12.82 -11.77
N LEU A 275 7.40 12.70 -12.22
CA LEU A 275 6.30 12.19 -11.38
C LEU A 275 6.56 10.73 -10.96
N GLN A 276 7.07 9.90 -11.87
CA GLN A 276 7.40 8.51 -11.54
C GLN A 276 8.49 8.42 -10.48
N ASN A 277 9.52 9.21 -10.58
CA ASN A 277 10.57 9.28 -9.56
C ASN A 277 10.06 9.79 -8.21
N GLN A 278 9.07 10.69 -8.23
CA GLN A 278 8.46 11.22 -7.00
C GLN A 278 7.55 10.20 -6.31
N TYR A 279 6.73 9.48 -7.08
CA TYR A 279 5.67 8.62 -6.54
C TYR A 279 6.00 7.12 -6.58
N ASN A 280 7.05 6.72 -7.28
CA ASN A 280 7.58 5.35 -7.36
C ASN A 280 6.55 4.29 -7.79
N TRP A 281 5.61 4.62 -8.71
CA TRP A 281 4.76 3.60 -9.27
C TRP A 281 5.52 2.72 -10.27
N GLY A 282 5.05 1.51 -10.44
CA GLY A 282 5.60 0.56 -11.38
C GLY A 282 5.74 -0.85 -10.77
N PRO A 283 5.99 -1.86 -11.61
CA PRO A 283 6.18 -3.23 -11.15
C PRO A 283 7.36 -3.37 -10.21
N ASN A 284 7.15 -4.08 -9.10
CA ASN A 284 8.19 -4.47 -8.15
C ASN A 284 7.83 -5.80 -7.50
N ILE A 285 8.75 -6.37 -6.74
CA ILE A 285 8.57 -7.68 -6.11
C ILE A 285 7.35 -7.73 -5.15
N TYR A 286 7.05 -6.65 -4.45
CA TYR A 286 5.95 -6.61 -3.48
C TYR A 286 4.60 -6.65 -4.18
N TYR A 287 4.42 -5.88 -5.26
CA TYR A 287 3.21 -5.93 -6.08
C TYR A 287 3.08 -7.28 -6.80
N PHE A 288 4.18 -7.86 -7.25
CA PHE A 288 4.18 -9.20 -7.83
C PHE A 288 3.66 -10.24 -6.83
N LEU A 289 4.20 -10.26 -5.61
CA LEU A 289 3.76 -11.16 -4.55
C LEU A 289 2.30 -10.92 -4.15
N SER A 290 1.87 -9.66 -4.07
CA SER A 290 0.46 -9.35 -3.78
C SER A 290 -0.49 -9.93 -4.82
N ALA A 291 -0.14 -9.80 -6.11
CA ALA A 291 -0.92 -10.36 -7.21
C ALA A 291 -0.98 -11.89 -7.17
N VAL A 292 0.18 -12.55 -6.96
CA VAL A 292 0.27 -14.02 -6.85
C VAL A 292 -0.60 -14.56 -5.71
N HIS A 293 -0.73 -13.81 -4.62
CA HIS A 293 -1.46 -14.25 -3.43
C HIS A 293 -2.87 -13.65 -3.30
N GLY A 294 -3.36 -12.93 -4.30
CA GLY A 294 -4.70 -12.32 -4.28
C GLY A 294 -4.87 -11.26 -3.18
N ILE A 295 -3.78 -10.55 -2.84
CA ILE A 295 -3.79 -9.47 -1.85
C ILE A 295 -4.08 -8.15 -2.56
N HIS A 296 -5.00 -7.35 -2.01
CA HIS A 296 -5.35 -6.05 -2.58
C HIS A 296 -4.12 -5.12 -2.62
N PRO A 297 -3.76 -4.52 -3.79
CA PRO A 297 -2.53 -3.76 -3.97
C PRO A 297 -2.40 -2.53 -3.09
N THR A 298 -3.50 -2.00 -2.56
CA THR A 298 -3.48 -0.86 -1.63
C THR A 298 -2.69 -1.15 -0.34
N TYR A 299 -2.68 -2.40 0.14
CA TYR A 299 -1.83 -2.76 1.29
C TYR A 299 -0.36 -2.45 1.04
N ILE A 300 0.11 -2.81 -0.15
CA ILE A 300 1.50 -2.57 -0.55
C ILE A 300 1.75 -1.09 -0.78
N GLN A 301 0.83 -0.40 -1.45
CA GLN A 301 0.95 1.03 -1.74
C GLN A 301 1.05 1.87 -0.46
N GLU A 302 0.21 1.60 0.53
CA GLU A 302 0.24 2.29 1.84
C GLU A 302 1.56 2.02 2.58
N MET A 303 2.04 0.77 2.58
CA MET A 303 3.30 0.45 3.23
C MET A 303 4.52 1.06 2.52
N LEU A 304 4.56 1.06 1.19
CA LEU A 304 5.64 1.69 0.43
C LEU A 304 5.61 3.23 0.51
N GLY A 305 4.45 3.81 0.75
CA GLY A 305 4.28 5.27 0.95
C GLY A 305 4.64 5.75 2.36
N ASP A 306 4.95 4.84 3.27
CA ASP A 306 5.22 5.15 4.68
C ASP A 306 6.64 4.68 5.04
N GLU A 307 7.56 5.63 5.25
CA GLU A 307 8.97 5.38 5.59
C GLU A 307 9.17 4.58 6.91
N ARG A 308 8.11 4.36 7.68
CA ARG A 308 8.15 3.52 8.88
C ARG A 308 8.38 2.05 8.54
N TYR A 309 7.99 1.61 7.34
CA TYR A 309 8.06 0.20 6.94
C TYR A 309 9.29 -0.05 6.07
N ASP A 310 10.15 -0.94 6.55
CA ASP A 310 11.26 -1.44 5.77
C ASP A 310 10.84 -2.63 4.88
N THR A 311 11.74 -3.04 4.00
CA THR A 311 11.55 -4.20 3.11
C THR A 311 11.05 -5.44 3.84
N GLU A 312 11.60 -5.69 5.01
CA GLU A 312 11.37 -6.88 5.81
C GLU A 312 9.97 -6.90 6.39
N GLN A 313 9.51 -5.74 6.88
CA GLN A 313 8.18 -5.57 7.42
C GLN A 313 7.11 -5.73 6.33
N ILE A 314 7.36 -5.21 5.13
CA ILE A 314 6.45 -5.36 3.99
C ILE A 314 6.32 -6.83 3.58
N LEU A 315 7.44 -7.57 3.50
CA LEU A 315 7.41 -9.00 3.16
C LEU A 315 6.69 -9.84 4.23
N SER A 316 6.88 -9.49 5.51
CA SER A 316 6.16 -10.13 6.62
C SER A 316 4.65 -9.86 6.54
N ALA A 317 4.27 -8.62 6.31
CA ALA A 317 2.86 -8.26 6.12
C ALA A 317 2.22 -9.01 4.94
N ILE A 318 2.94 -9.14 3.82
CA ILE A 318 2.48 -9.96 2.69
C ILE A 318 2.27 -11.42 3.12
N SER A 319 3.21 -11.99 3.88
CA SER A 319 3.11 -13.37 4.37
C SER A 319 1.91 -13.57 5.30
N PHE A 320 1.61 -12.59 6.15
CA PHE A 320 0.41 -12.59 7.01
C PHE A 320 -0.87 -12.48 6.17
N LEU A 321 -0.96 -11.50 5.27
CA LEU A 321 -2.12 -11.25 4.42
C LEU A 321 -2.43 -12.44 3.49
N LYS A 322 -1.39 -13.15 3.01
CA LYS A 322 -1.54 -14.42 2.28
C LYS A 322 -2.28 -15.48 3.11
N LYS A 323 -1.93 -15.63 4.40
CA LYS A 323 -2.54 -16.65 5.29
C LYS A 323 -3.98 -16.31 5.67
N THR A 324 -4.28 -15.02 5.84
CA THR A 324 -5.61 -14.55 6.30
C THR A 324 -6.60 -14.34 5.15
N GLY A 325 -6.10 -14.23 3.91
CA GLY A 325 -6.87 -13.80 2.76
C GLY A 325 -7.17 -12.28 2.82
N ALA A 326 -6.78 -11.52 1.82
CA ALA A 326 -6.94 -10.07 1.84
C ALA A 326 -7.34 -9.49 0.45
N PRO A 327 -8.44 -9.98 -0.15
CA PRO A 327 -8.89 -9.51 -1.48
C PRO A 327 -9.49 -8.09 -1.43
N PHE A 328 -9.84 -7.60 -0.24
CA PHE A 328 -10.35 -6.25 -0.01
C PHE A 328 -9.45 -5.53 0.98
N TYR A 329 -9.20 -4.25 0.73
CA TYR A 329 -8.42 -3.43 1.67
C TYR A 329 -9.22 -3.14 2.94
N SER A 330 -8.60 -3.34 4.10
CA SER A 330 -9.10 -3.00 5.42
C SER A 330 -7.96 -2.47 6.28
N LEU A 331 -8.15 -1.29 6.86
CA LEU A 331 -7.16 -0.71 7.78
C LEU A 331 -6.87 -1.64 8.97
N GLU A 332 -7.91 -2.30 9.50
CA GLU A 332 -7.75 -3.28 10.59
C GLU A 332 -6.85 -4.45 10.16
N SER A 333 -7.07 -5.02 8.97
CA SER A 333 -6.23 -6.10 8.43
C SER A 333 -4.81 -5.62 8.18
N MET A 334 -4.63 -4.37 7.72
CA MET A 334 -3.31 -3.76 7.55
C MET A 334 -2.58 -3.64 8.88
N LEU A 335 -3.22 -3.07 9.90
CA LEU A 335 -2.63 -2.94 11.23
C LEU A 335 -2.26 -4.29 11.84
N ARG A 336 -3.10 -5.32 11.67
CA ARG A 336 -2.79 -6.69 12.09
C ARG A 336 -1.60 -7.28 11.32
N ALA A 337 -1.52 -7.06 10.02
CA ALA A 337 -0.42 -7.55 9.19
C ALA A 337 0.93 -6.92 9.60
N ILE A 338 0.91 -5.65 9.96
CA ILE A 338 2.09 -4.90 10.39
C ILE A 338 2.50 -5.27 11.82
N SER A 339 1.54 -5.38 12.74
CA SER A 339 1.82 -5.73 14.14
C SER A 339 2.20 -7.20 14.33
N GLY A 340 2.01 -8.04 13.31
CA GLY A 340 2.28 -9.47 13.37
C GLY A 340 1.29 -10.23 14.26
N ILE A 341 1.73 -11.38 14.79
CA ILE A 341 0.95 -12.18 15.74
C ILE A 341 0.80 -11.40 17.05
N ALA A 342 -0.43 -11.26 17.54
CA ALA A 342 -0.70 -10.51 18.78
C ALA A 342 0.13 -11.01 19.97
N GLY A 343 0.44 -12.30 20.00
CA GLY A 343 1.22 -12.95 21.05
C GLY A 343 0.43 -13.20 22.33
N ASP A 344 1.10 -13.82 23.29
CA ASP A 344 0.60 -14.04 24.64
C ASP A 344 1.27 -13.06 25.61
N GLU A 345 0.54 -12.62 26.61
CA GLU A 345 1.04 -11.65 27.60
C GLU A 345 2.13 -12.21 28.52
N CYS A 346 2.23 -13.54 28.65
CA CYS A 346 3.18 -14.25 29.49
C CYS A 346 3.97 -15.28 28.68
N GLY A 347 5.28 -15.30 28.89
CA GLY A 347 6.20 -16.34 28.43
C GLY A 347 6.63 -17.28 29.56
N ASP A 348 7.60 -18.14 29.30
CA ASP A 348 8.06 -19.16 30.24
C ASP A 348 9.15 -18.66 31.21
N TRP A 349 9.76 -17.49 30.95
CA TRP A 349 10.82 -16.93 31.76
C TRP A 349 10.37 -15.69 32.55
N SER A 350 10.72 -15.65 33.85
CA SER A 350 10.43 -14.51 34.73
C SER A 350 11.61 -13.56 34.83
N ALA A 351 11.40 -12.29 34.56
CA ALA A 351 12.39 -11.22 34.72
C ALA A 351 12.50 -10.72 36.17
N LYS A 352 11.64 -11.15 37.10
CA LYS A 352 11.59 -10.65 38.47
C LYS A 352 12.93 -10.79 39.18
N GLY A 353 13.47 -9.65 39.59
CA GLY A 353 14.73 -9.59 40.34
C GLY A 353 15.98 -9.87 39.51
N TRP A 354 15.89 -10.08 38.19
CA TRP A 354 17.02 -10.36 37.32
C TRP A 354 18.10 -9.28 37.30
N ALA A 355 17.73 -8.01 37.46
CA ALA A 355 18.63 -6.87 37.58
C ALA A 355 18.60 -6.23 38.97
N LYS A 356 18.21 -6.97 40.01
CA LYS A 356 18.09 -6.42 41.36
C LYS A 356 19.39 -5.71 41.78
N ASP A 357 19.24 -4.49 42.28
CA ASP A 357 20.32 -3.62 42.76
C ASP A 357 21.36 -3.21 41.71
N LYS A 358 21.10 -3.41 40.41
CA LYS A 358 21.97 -2.99 39.30
C LYS A 358 21.31 -1.94 38.41
N ASN A 359 22.12 -1.20 37.69
CA ASN A 359 21.65 -0.38 36.59
C ASN A 359 21.45 -1.27 35.36
N VAL A 360 20.44 -1.01 34.55
CA VAL A 360 20.24 -1.63 33.23
C VAL A 360 20.64 -0.61 32.16
N LEU A 361 21.59 -0.98 31.29
CA LEU A 361 21.99 -0.21 30.13
C LEU A 361 21.37 -0.83 28.89
N ILE A 362 20.43 -0.12 28.25
CA ILE A 362 19.81 -0.51 27.00
C ILE A 362 20.56 0.16 25.85
N ILE A 363 21.08 -0.63 24.92
CA ILE A 363 21.86 -0.16 23.77
C ILE A 363 21.05 -0.37 22.48
N GLY A 364 20.71 0.72 21.80
CA GLY A 364 20.11 0.71 20.47
C GLY A 364 21.16 0.76 19.35
N SER A 365 20.69 0.70 18.11
CA SER A 365 21.52 0.73 16.90
C SER A 365 21.75 2.12 16.31
N GLY A 366 21.31 3.17 17.00
CA GLY A 366 21.48 4.55 16.53
C GLY A 366 22.96 4.96 16.36
N PRO A 367 23.23 5.97 15.53
CA PRO A 367 24.59 6.44 15.21
C PRO A 367 25.48 6.74 16.42
N SER A 368 24.89 7.17 17.55
CA SER A 368 25.64 7.46 18.77
C SER A 368 26.29 6.21 19.39
N THR A 369 25.73 5.01 19.20
CA THR A 369 26.38 3.77 19.65
C THR A 369 27.75 3.61 19.00
N LYS A 370 27.81 3.70 17.67
CA LYS A 370 29.08 3.61 16.92
C LYS A 370 30.04 4.73 17.31
N ARG A 371 29.53 5.95 17.45
CA ARG A 371 30.34 7.15 17.76
C ARG A 371 31.01 7.05 19.13
N TYR A 372 30.31 6.53 20.13
CA TYR A 372 30.78 6.50 21.52
C TYR A 372 31.20 5.11 22.00
N ILE A 373 31.36 4.14 21.12
CA ILE A 373 31.57 2.74 21.49
C ILE A 373 32.81 2.52 22.40
N TYR A 374 33.91 3.27 22.17
CA TYR A 374 35.09 3.21 23.00
C TYR A 374 34.80 3.61 24.45
N ASP A 375 34.10 4.71 24.65
CA ASP A 375 33.80 5.24 25.99
C ASP A 375 32.69 4.42 26.66
N LEU A 376 31.73 3.89 25.89
CA LEU A 376 30.72 2.93 26.36
C LEU A 376 31.41 1.65 26.88
N THR A 377 32.40 1.13 26.16
CA THR A 377 33.16 -0.03 26.59
C THR A 377 33.85 0.22 27.94
N ARG A 378 34.48 1.38 28.12
CA ARG A 378 35.10 1.77 29.37
C ARG A 378 34.07 1.92 30.50
N TYR A 379 32.96 2.55 30.21
CA TYR A 379 31.83 2.72 31.15
C TYR A 379 31.31 1.36 31.62
N ILE A 380 31.01 0.43 30.69
CA ILE A 380 30.48 -0.90 31.01
C ILE A 380 31.46 -1.70 31.87
N LYS A 381 32.75 -1.66 31.55
CA LYS A 381 33.80 -2.35 32.34
C LYS A 381 33.93 -1.79 33.74
N ARG A 382 33.73 -0.48 33.92
CA ARG A 382 33.85 0.19 35.23
C ARG A 382 32.60 -0.03 36.09
N GLU A 383 31.42 0.24 35.55
CA GLU A 383 30.14 0.26 36.30
C GLU A 383 29.45 -1.10 36.36
N LYS A 384 29.78 -2.02 35.45
CA LYS A 384 29.23 -3.38 35.33
C LYS A 384 27.68 -3.42 35.37
N PRO A 385 26.99 -2.61 34.54
CA PRO A 385 25.56 -2.68 34.45
C PRO A 385 25.11 -4.00 33.81
N ILE A 386 23.81 -4.32 33.92
CA ILE A 386 23.18 -5.30 33.02
C ILE A 386 23.05 -4.64 31.63
N VAL A 387 23.66 -5.23 30.62
CA VAL A 387 23.68 -4.69 29.25
C VAL A 387 22.68 -5.43 28.39
N LEU A 388 21.63 -4.74 27.95
CA LEU A 388 20.63 -5.22 27.00
C LEU A 388 20.87 -4.58 25.64
N CYS A 389 21.20 -5.37 24.62
CA CYS A 389 21.27 -4.88 23.24
C CYS A 389 19.95 -5.10 22.53
N LEU A 390 19.37 -4.03 21.98
CA LEU A 390 18.18 -4.12 21.12
C LEU A 390 18.59 -4.71 19.76
N ASN A 391 18.11 -5.91 19.48
CA ASN A 391 18.52 -6.74 18.34
C ASN A 391 20.04 -7.04 18.35
N ILE A 392 20.56 -7.69 17.31
CA ILE A 392 22.01 -7.89 17.18
C ILE A 392 22.67 -6.57 16.79
N ASN A 393 23.66 -6.14 17.57
CA ASN A 393 24.38 -4.89 17.33
C ASN A 393 25.87 -5.19 17.08
N GLU A 394 26.30 -5.02 15.84
CA GLU A 394 27.66 -5.35 15.39
C GLU A 394 28.77 -4.45 15.97
N PHE A 395 28.39 -3.28 16.51
CA PHE A 395 29.36 -2.35 17.10
C PHE A 395 29.67 -2.67 18.56
N VAL A 396 28.84 -3.47 19.24
CA VAL A 396 29.02 -3.80 20.65
C VAL A 396 29.68 -5.17 20.77
N PRO A 397 30.93 -5.24 21.33
CA PRO A 397 31.57 -6.53 21.58
C PRO A 397 30.71 -7.45 22.45
N GLU A 398 30.53 -8.70 22.03
CA GLU A 398 29.60 -9.63 22.68
C GLU A 398 29.95 -9.90 24.14
N GLU A 399 31.24 -9.87 24.49
CA GLU A 399 31.68 -10.04 25.87
C GLU A 399 31.15 -8.96 26.83
N LEU A 400 30.73 -7.82 26.33
CA LEU A 400 30.12 -6.74 27.10
C LEU A 400 28.61 -6.89 27.25
N VAL A 401 27.97 -7.69 26.40
CA VAL A 401 26.53 -7.90 26.39
C VAL A 401 26.12 -8.88 27.49
N THR A 402 25.05 -8.58 28.22
CA THR A 402 24.43 -9.53 29.16
C THR A 402 23.38 -10.37 28.46
N ALA A 403 22.52 -9.74 27.66
CA ALA A 403 21.53 -10.39 26.82
C ALA A 403 21.17 -9.51 25.61
N TYR A 404 20.76 -10.14 24.53
CA TYR A 404 20.09 -9.49 23.42
C TYR A 404 18.57 -9.51 23.65
N ILE A 405 17.85 -8.52 23.12
CA ILE A 405 16.39 -8.45 23.25
C ILE A 405 15.77 -8.02 21.93
N ALA A 406 14.81 -8.79 21.46
CA ALA A 406 14.06 -8.53 20.23
C ALA A 406 12.58 -8.85 20.44
N CYS A 407 11.68 -8.12 19.78
CA CYS A 407 10.24 -8.38 19.90
C CYS A 407 9.49 -8.32 18.58
N HIS A 408 10.11 -7.81 17.53
CA HIS A 408 9.49 -7.71 16.22
C HIS A 408 9.65 -9.04 15.46
N GLU A 409 8.55 -9.70 15.14
CA GLU A 409 8.52 -11.02 14.49
C GLU A 409 9.45 -11.11 13.28
N THR A 410 9.34 -10.15 12.37
CA THR A 410 10.13 -10.14 11.13
C THR A 410 11.63 -10.06 11.42
N ARG A 411 12.02 -9.16 12.33
CA ARG A 411 13.42 -8.98 12.71
C ARG A 411 14.00 -10.25 13.30
N ILE A 412 13.23 -10.92 14.15
CA ILE A 412 13.62 -12.20 14.76
C ILE A 412 13.84 -13.26 13.68
N LEU A 413 12.95 -13.32 12.67
CA LEU A 413 13.06 -14.32 11.61
C LEU A 413 14.24 -14.07 10.67
N ILE A 414 14.55 -12.82 10.37
CA ILE A 414 15.66 -12.44 9.49
C ILE A 414 17.01 -12.68 10.16
N GLU A 415 17.11 -12.40 11.45
CA GLU A 415 18.33 -12.63 12.22
C GLU A 415 18.44 -14.07 12.75
N SER A 416 17.47 -14.96 12.46
CA SER A 416 17.40 -16.32 13.03
C SER A 416 18.67 -17.16 12.82
N ASP A 417 19.27 -17.09 11.64
CA ASP A 417 20.50 -17.81 11.31
C ASP A 417 21.69 -17.37 12.17
N ARG A 418 21.65 -16.14 12.71
CA ARG A 418 22.71 -15.56 13.54
C ARG A 418 22.52 -15.85 15.02
N TYR A 419 21.30 -16.21 15.44
CA TYR A 419 20.99 -16.41 16.86
C TYR A 419 21.60 -17.69 17.43
N SER A 420 21.82 -18.71 16.60
CA SER A 420 22.54 -19.93 17.00
C SER A 420 24.00 -19.68 17.38
N ASP A 421 24.61 -18.64 16.81
CA ASP A 421 26.02 -18.31 17.03
C ASP A 421 26.22 -17.43 18.28
N LEU A 422 25.15 -16.90 18.88
CA LEU A 422 25.23 -16.04 20.06
C LEU A 422 25.61 -16.83 21.32
N ILE A 423 26.66 -16.40 22.01
CA ILE A 423 27.04 -16.94 23.30
C ILE A 423 26.10 -16.45 24.42
N LYS A 424 25.54 -15.25 24.25
CA LYS A 424 24.67 -14.60 25.22
C LYS A 424 23.20 -14.94 24.97
N PRO A 425 22.37 -14.99 26.03
CA PRO A 425 20.96 -15.28 25.87
C PRO A 425 20.24 -14.22 25.04
N LEU A 426 19.21 -14.69 24.33
CA LEU A 426 18.29 -13.88 23.55
C LEU A 426 16.92 -13.84 24.25
N ILE A 427 16.48 -12.66 24.62
CA ILE A 427 15.15 -12.42 25.20
C ILE A 427 14.19 -12.09 24.06
N LEU A 428 13.16 -12.90 23.89
CA LEU A 428 12.13 -12.66 22.87
C LEU A 428 10.79 -13.30 23.26
N PRO A 429 9.66 -12.82 22.71
CA PRO A 429 8.32 -13.38 22.95
C PRO A 429 8.03 -14.53 21.96
N LEU A 430 8.31 -15.77 22.36
CA LEU A 430 8.13 -16.96 21.51
C LEU A 430 6.69 -17.11 20.96
N SER A 431 5.69 -16.66 21.71
CA SER A 431 4.30 -16.72 21.28
C SER A 431 4.01 -15.90 20.02
N ARG A 432 4.84 -14.90 19.70
CA ARG A 432 4.76 -14.08 18.48
C ARG A 432 5.41 -14.72 17.27
N ILE A 433 6.15 -15.81 17.44
CA ILE A 433 6.80 -16.53 16.35
C ILE A 433 5.88 -17.67 15.88
N PRO A 434 5.57 -17.77 14.57
CA PRO A 434 4.80 -18.90 14.03
C PRO A 434 5.39 -20.25 14.46
N LYS A 435 4.53 -21.19 14.84
CA LYS A 435 4.99 -22.49 15.37
C LYS A 435 5.93 -23.21 14.40
N GLU A 436 5.64 -23.12 13.12
CA GLU A 436 6.42 -23.73 12.03
C GLU A 436 7.83 -23.15 11.91
N MET A 437 8.02 -21.91 12.39
CA MET A 437 9.30 -21.20 12.30
C MET A 437 10.12 -21.26 13.58
N ARG A 438 9.55 -21.74 14.69
CA ARG A 438 10.29 -21.85 15.96
C ARG A 438 11.45 -22.84 15.90
N SER A 439 11.43 -23.79 14.97
CA SER A 439 12.55 -24.68 14.70
C SER A 439 13.82 -23.95 14.22
N LEU A 440 13.70 -22.78 13.60
CA LEU A 440 14.82 -21.91 13.21
C LEU A 440 15.58 -21.34 14.41
N LEU A 441 14.96 -21.40 15.59
CA LEU A 441 15.50 -20.86 16.84
C LEU A 441 15.93 -21.97 17.82
N SER A 442 15.90 -23.26 17.40
CA SER A 442 16.13 -24.41 18.29
C SER A 442 17.48 -24.41 19.00
N ASP A 443 18.49 -23.86 18.35
CA ASP A 443 19.87 -23.86 18.85
C ASP A 443 20.25 -22.58 19.62
N ALA A 444 19.33 -21.59 19.67
CA ALA A 444 19.52 -20.34 20.39
C ALA A 444 19.19 -20.48 21.89
N ASN A 445 19.97 -19.81 22.74
CA ASN A 445 19.69 -19.73 24.18
C ASN A 445 18.61 -18.68 24.45
N ILE A 446 17.34 -19.09 24.44
CA ILE A 446 16.17 -18.20 24.51
C ILE A 446 15.63 -18.06 25.93
N LEU A 447 15.34 -16.83 26.32
CA LEU A 447 14.57 -16.46 27.49
C LEU A 447 13.22 -15.91 27.01
N ASP A 448 12.16 -16.72 27.09
CA ASP A 448 10.83 -16.36 26.63
C ASP A 448 10.14 -15.39 27.60
N TYR A 449 10.22 -14.09 27.31
CA TYR A 449 9.48 -13.04 28.01
C TYR A 449 8.30 -12.62 27.14
N GLY A 450 7.07 -12.88 27.60
CA GLY A 450 5.86 -12.72 26.79
C GLY A 450 5.62 -11.28 26.33
N LEU A 451 5.00 -11.13 25.17
CA LEU A 451 4.53 -9.85 24.66
C LEU A 451 3.22 -10.03 23.91
N ARG A 452 2.17 -9.37 24.39
CA ARG A 452 0.91 -9.24 23.69
C ARG A 452 0.74 -7.82 23.16
N ILE A 453 0.40 -7.70 21.87
CA ILE A 453 0.07 -6.39 21.28
C ILE A 453 -1.43 -6.20 21.34
N LYS A 454 -1.86 -5.10 22.02
CA LYS A 454 -3.26 -4.72 22.13
C LYS A 454 -3.38 -3.20 22.24
N GLU A 455 -4.03 -2.60 21.24
CA GLU A 455 -4.20 -1.15 21.15
C GLU A 455 -4.83 -0.57 22.42
N GLY A 456 -4.26 0.52 22.92
CA GLY A 456 -4.74 1.23 24.08
C GLY A 456 -4.41 0.60 25.44
N GLU A 457 -3.84 -0.61 25.49
CA GLU A 457 -3.46 -1.29 26.73
C GLU A 457 -1.95 -1.19 27.00
N PHE A 458 -1.62 -1.14 28.29
CA PHE A 458 -0.24 -1.20 28.77
C PHE A 458 -0.22 -1.88 30.16
N GLN A 459 0.41 -3.04 30.23
CA GLN A 459 0.57 -3.79 31.47
C GLN A 459 1.92 -4.50 31.50
N ILE A 460 2.52 -4.66 32.68
CA ILE A 460 3.80 -5.35 32.88
C ILE A 460 3.61 -6.47 33.90
N PHE A 461 4.07 -7.68 33.55
CA PHE A 461 4.01 -8.87 34.38
C PHE A 461 5.41 -9.41 34.67
N GLU A 462 5.54 -10.36 35.59
CA GLU A 462 6.81 -10.99 35.95
C GLU A 462 7.48 -11.67 34.72
N ASN A 463 6.68 -12.22 33.83
CA ASN A 463 7.12 -13.03 32.69
C ASN A 463 6.63 -12.50 31.34
N GLY A 464 6.26 -11.21 31.27
CA GLY A 464 5.85 -10.60 30.01
C GLY A 464 5.19 -9.23 30.15
N CYS A 465 4.57 -8.76 29.06
CA CYS A 465 3.85 -7.48 29.07
C CYS A 465 2.78 -7.41 27.97
N VAL A 466 1.87 -6.43 28.12
CA VAL A 466 0.92 -6.00 27.07
C VAL A 466 1.32 -4.59 26.66
N LEU A 467 1.53 -4.37 25.37
CA LEU A 467 1.90 -3.08 24.78
C LEU A 467 0.97 -2.77 23.61
N ASP A 468 0.86 -1.51 23.25
CA ASP A 468 0.09 -1.07 22.08
C ASP A 468 0.83 -1.23 20.73
N SER A 469 2.16 -1.34 20.77
CA SER A 469 2.99 -1.54 19.58
C SER A 469 4.24 -2.38 19.87
N SER A 470 4.87 -2.92 18.82
CA SER A 470 6.04 -3.81 18.90
C SER A 470 7.37 -3.05 19.05
N LEU A 471 7.42 -1.99 19.85
CA LEU A 471 8.63 -1.19 20.03
C LEU A 471 9.62 -1.90 20.96
N ALA A 472 10.77 -2.32 20.42
CA ALA A 472 11.79 -3.06 21.16
C ALA A 472 12.32 -2.30 22.40
N LEU A 473 12.42 -0.95 22.32
CA LEU A 473 12.80 -0.13 23.46
C LEU A 473 11.80 -0.25 24.60
N ILE A 474 10.50 -0.12 24.32
CA ILE A 474 9.44 -0.17 25.34
C ILE A 474 9.34 -1.58 25.93
N TYR A 475 9.51 -2.62 25.11
CA TYR A 475 9.60 -4.01 25.58
C TYR A 475 10.78 -4.23 26.53
N ALA A 476 11.98 -3.73 26.18
CA ALA A 476 13.17 -3.80 27.04
C ALA A 476 13.01 -2.99 28.33
N MET A 477 12.37 -1.81 28.27
CA MET A 477 12.09 -0.99 29.45
C MET A 477 11.07 -1.66 30.37
N SER A 478 10.06 -2.35 29.82
CA SER A 478 9.06 -3.13 30.59
C SER A 478 9.75 -4.25 31.35
N LEU A 479 10.63 -5.01 30.69
CA LEU A 479 11.46 -6.03 31.33
C LEU A 479 12.34 -5.44 32.43
N ALA A 480 13.05 -4.33 32.15
CA ALA A 480 13.92 -3.68 33.13
C ALA A 480 13.15 -3.22 34.37
N SER A 481 11.92 -2.73 34.22
CA SER A 481 11.03 -2.36 35.32
C SER A 481 10.70 -3.54 36.24
N MET A 482 10.35 -4.67 35.66
CA MET A 482 10.04 -5.88 36.42
C MET A 482 11.27 -6.51 37.05
N SER A 483 12.46 -6.30 36.47
CA SER A 483 13.71 -6.87 36.97
C SER A 483 14.26 -6.21 38.23
N CYS A 484 13.57 -5.23 38.82
CA CYS A 484 14.00 -4.47 39.99
C CYS A 484 15.30 -3.68 39.78
N ALA A 485 15.50 -3.15 38.60
CA ALA A 485 16.68 -2.30 38.29
C ALA A 485 16.67 -1.00 39.09
N LYS A 486 17.84 -0.46 39.43
CA LYS A 486 17.99 0.86 40.09
C LYS A 486 17.67 2.01 39.14
N LYS A 487 18.22 1.95 37.93
CA LYS A 487 18.06 2.94 36.87
C LYS A 487 18.06 2.26 35.51
N ILE A 488 17.38 2.85 34.55
CA ILE A 488 17.48 2.51 33.12
C ILE A 488 18.32 3.58 32.45
N LEU A 489 19.39 3.17 31.82
CA LEU A 489 20.29 4.01 31.05
C LEU A 489 20.15 3.67 29.57
N LEU A 490 20.04 4.67 28.72
CA LEU A 490 19.81 4.50 27.28
C LEU A 490 20.99 5.07 26.50
N THR A 491 21.43 4.34 25.48
CA THR A 491 22.42 4.78 24.51
C THR A 491 22.06 4.27 23.12
N GLY A 492 22.42 4.99 22.06
CA GLY A 492 22.03 4.59 20.72
C GLY A 492 20.53 4.72 20.42
N ILE A 493 19.84 5.51 21.20
CA ILE A 493 18.41 5.85 21.07
C ILE A 493 18.33 7.31 20.66
N ASP A 494 18.88 7.61 19.47
CA ASP A 494 19.15 8.98 19.04
C ASP A 494 17.88 9.75 18.66
N GLY A 495 16.84 9.02 18.18
CA GLY A 495 15.60 9.57 17.66
C GLY A 495 15.68 10.02 16.21
N TYR A 496 14.60 10.56 15.72
CA TYR A 496 14.40 11.00 14.35
C TYR A 496 14.14 12.51 14.29
N GLU A 497 13.96 13.05 13.09
CA GLU A 497 13.51 14.42 12.89
C GLU A 497 12.07 14.58 13.40
N LYS A 498 11.70 15.83 13.78
CA LYS A 498 10.36 16.08 14.36
C LYS A 498 9.18 15.75 13.45
N SER A 499 9.40 15.80 12.13
CA SER A 499 8.40 15.48 11.12
C SER A 499 8.26 13.97 10.85
N ASP A 500 9.21 13.16 11.31
CA ASP A 500 9.20 11.71 11.11
C ASP A 500 8.12 11.05 11.98
N PRO A 501 7.20 10.26 11.41
CA PRO A 501 6.15 9.56 12.16
C PRO A 501 6.70 8.66 13.27
N ARG A 502 7.87 8.05 13.09
CA ARG A 502 8.55 7.19 14.09
C ARG A 502 8.94 7.97 15.34
N GLN A 503 9.27 9.26 15.17
CA GLN A 503 9.54 10.15 16.32
C GLN A 503 8.30 10.28 17.21
N GLN A 504 7.16 10.56 16.60
CA GLN A 504 5.91 10.75 17.33
C GLN A 504 5.40 9.45 17.96
N GLU A 505 5.53 8.33 17.27
CA GLU A 505 5.16 7.00 17.78
C GLU A 505 5.95 6.68 19.07
N MET A 506 7.28 6.84 19.03
CA MET A 506 8.12 6.57 20.18
C MET A 506 7.86 7.58 21.33
N VAL A 507 7.63 8.86 21.03
CA VAL A 507 7.26 9.86 22.05
C VAL A 507 5.98 9.46 22.76
N THR A 508 4.94 9.08 22.02
CA THR A 508 3.67 8.61 22.58
C THR A 508 3.84 7.36 23.45
N ALA A 509 4.65 6.41 22.99
CA ALA A 509 4.91 5.19 23.74
C ALA A 509 5.71 5.45 25.03
N LEU A 510 6.70 6.36 25.01
CA LEU A 510 7.44 6.79 26.19
C LEU A 510 6.55 7.53 27.20
N GLU A 511 5.66 8.40 26.75
CA GLU A 511 4.70 9.10 27.62
C GLU A 511 3.75 8.10 28.30
N ARG A 512 3.28 7.10 27.55
CA ARG A 512 2.41 6.03 28.10
C ARG A 512 3.16 5.18 29.11
N TYR A 513 4.40 4.77 28.80
CA TYR A 513 5.25 4.05 29.74
C TYR A 513 5.45 4.82 31.04
N ASN A 514 5.79 6.12 30.98
CA ASN A 514 5.98 6.98 32.15
C ASN A 514 4.71 7.13 33.00
N ARG A 515 3.53 7.12 32.36
CA ARG A 515 2.24 7.28 33.05
C ARG A 515 1.78 6.01 33.74
N LEU A 516 2.00 4.85 33.12
CA LEU A 516 1.36 3.58 33.51
C LEU A 516 2.33 2.54 34.11
N GLY A 517 3.62 2.63 33.85
CA GLY A 517 4.58 1.59 34.24
C GLY A 517 5.90 2.09 34.83
N GLY A 518 6.21 3.34 34.68
CA GLY A 518 7.56 3.86 34.91
C GLY A 518 7.82 4.35 36.32
N THR A 519 8.14 3.47 37.27
CA THR A 519 8.63 3.87 38.60
C THR A 519 10.15 3.99 38.65
N ILE A 520 10.87 3.46 37.65
CA ILE A 520 12.35 3.43 37.63
C ILE A 520 12.87 4.66 36.87
N PRO A 521 13.86 5.39 37.42
CA PRO A 521 14.46 6.53 36.73
C PRO A 521 15.12 6.16 35.41
N ILE A 522 14.81 6.90 34.33
CA ILE A 522 15.33 6.68 32.98
C ILE A 522 16.20 7.87 32.60
N TYR A 523 17.38 7.60 32.05
CA TYR A 523 18.31 8.61 31.54
C TYR A 523 18.92 8.19 30.22
N ALA A 524 18.93 9.09 29.24
CA ALA A 524 19.77 8.93 28.06
C ALA A 524 21.19 9.41 28.38
N ILE A 525 22.20 8.57 28.17
CA ILE A 525 23.60 8.90 28.46
C ILE A 525 24.40 9.26 27.19
N THR A 526 23.77 9.21 26.04
CA THR A 526 24.23 9.76 24.76
C THR A 526 23.13 10.67 24.20
N PRO A 527 23.42 11.53 23.21
CA PRO A 527 22.43 12.46 22.66
C PRO A 527 21.17 11.75 22.18
N THR A 528 20.00 12.36 22.40
CA THR A 528 18.70 11.89 21.90
C THR A 528 17.79 13.08 21.64
N THR A 529 16.88 12.93 20.65
CA THR A 529 15.80 13.89 20.37
C THR A 529 14.51 13.55 21.13
N TYR A 530 14.45 12.39 21.80
CA TYR A 530 13.30 12.00 22.61
C TYR A 530 13.20 12.79 23.93
N PRO A 531 12.00 12.95 24.50
CA PRO A 531 11.78 13.70 25.75
C PRO A 531 12.19 12.88 26.98
N ILE A 532 13.45 12.45 27.02
CA ILE A 532 14.05 11.67 28.10
C ILE A 532 15.06 12.54 28.83
N LYS A 533 15.14 12.43 30.17
CA LYS A 533 16.15 13.13 30.94
C LYS A 533 17.55 12.74 30.46
N GLN A 534 18.32 13.73 30.02
CA GLN A 534 19.69 13.49 29.53
C GLN A 534 20.70 13.60 30.65
N ARG A 535 21.67 12.73 30.61
CA ARG A 535 22.91 12.76 31.37
C ARG A 535 24.07 12.50 30.43
N SER A 536 25.27 12.50 30.92
CA SER A 536 26.43 12.24 30.05
C SER A 536 27.17 11.00 30.50
N ILE A 537 27.59 10.15 29.56
CA ILE A 537 28.48 9.01 29.81
C ILE A 537 29.79 9.43 30.50
N TYR A 538 30.15 10.71 30.43
CA TYR A 538 31.35 11.29 31.02
C TYR A 538 31.13 11.85 32.44
N GLU A 539 29.90 11.89 32.93
CA GLU A 539 29.62 12.35 34.29
C GLU A 539 30.13 11.33 35.32
N PRO A 540 30.68 11.79 36.45
CA PRO A 540 30.98 10.90 37.55
C PRO A 540 29.68 10.36 38.17
N ASN A 541 29.64 9.06 38.45
CA ASN A 541 28.49 8.38 39.08
C ASN A 541 27.17 8.38 38.28
N VAL A 542 27.23 8.36 36.96
CA VAL A 542 26.02 8.16 36.09
C VAL A 542 25.40 6.79 36.29
#